data_891884b02252d1b370b5f2b383ee77ef
#
_entry.id   891884b02252d1b370b5f2b383ee77ef
#
_cell.length_a   1.000
_cell.length_b   1.000
_cell.length_c   1.000
_cell.angle_alpha   90.00
_cell.angle_beta   90.00
_cell.angle_gamma   90.00
#
_symmetry.space_group_name_H-M   'P 1'
#
loop_
_entity.id
_entity.type
_entity.pdbx_description
1 polymer ?
#
loop_
_entity_poly.entity_id
_entity_poly.type
_entity_poly.pdbx_seq_one_letter_code
_entity_poly.pdbx_strand_id
1 'polypeptide(L)'
;MRILDYCRALSQTSLVALLAFAGISSASGVDLKVKRVQLDNGLTVLLHENTQSPTVACRLFYATGSVHEKQGSTGLAHMLEHMLFKGTQKVGITDSVQDGKFLAQEDNLQKLIRGAEVKGDTLSLKGYKARHDSILEEHRKLFVKDELWEAYLKAGGTGLNAYTTDLVTAYFVTLPRNKVELFFWLESDRMQNAVLREFYPERDVVREERRMRYDDSPTGRYFETLEATFYEAFPYRNPTIGYPSEIMHLTREKAAEHYRKYYKPNNAILVLAGDFKADSLMPLIQKYFATVPRGEDFEPITQQEPEQVGEKRLVVRRSDSKPRVDILFHTPGVPNPDLFALDIMESVLNGRAGRLYRRLVEKEQVAVSTDAGNAVKKYYSSFELEAILQEGQTPEKAEALLWEELERLKKEPVSERELQKVRNQLYASKASALADMESVASMLAYYEIYGDYTLVNRWLEEVSKVTPAQVQAVAQKYFQKKLQTVGWFIPAEK
;
A
#
# COMPACT_ATOMS: atom_id res chain seq x y z
N MET A 1 2.20 6.39 -2.08
CA MET A 1 2.67 5.62 -3.26
C MET A 1 1.60 4.60 -3.57
N ARG A 2 0.95 4.66 -4.72
CA ARG A 2 -0.15 3.72 -5.08
C ARG A 2 0.41 2.30 -5.15
N ILE A 3 -0.40 1.29 -4.79
CA ILE A 3 -0.06 -0.14 -4.97
C ILE A 3 0.36 -0.41 -6.42
N LEU A 4 -0.23 0.29 -7.38
CA LEU A 4 0.12 0.29 -8.80
C LEU A 4 1.55 0.77 -9.07
N ASP A 5 2.09 1.72 -8.31
CA ASP A 5 3.48 2.20 -8.49
C ASP A 5 4.50 1.16 -8.02
N TYR A 6 4.16 0.36 -7.01
CA TYR A 6 5.03 -0.74 -6.57
C TYR A 6 5.08 -1.89 -7.59
N CYS A 7 3.94 -2.22 -8.20
CA CYS A 7 3.90 -3.20 -9.30
C CYS A 7 4.50 -2.64 -10.60
N ARG A 8 4.48 -1.31 -10.82
CA ARG A 8 5.06 -0.66 -12.00
C ARG A 8 6.58 -0.49 -11.94
N ALA A 9 7.17 -0.26 -10.77
CA ALA A 9 8.62 -0.14 -10.62
C ALA A 9 9.37 -1.42 -11.02
N LEU A 10 8.69 -2.58 -11.03
CA LEU A 10 9.24 -3.87 -11.44
C LEU A 10 9.17 -4.14 -12.94
N SER A 11 8.53 -3.26 -13.75
CA SER A 11 8.31 -3.51 -15.19
C SER A 11 9.32 -2.87 -16.15
N GLN A 12 10.33 -2.14 -15.70
CA GLN A 12 11.22 -1.36 -16.60
C GLN A 12 12.58 -1.99 -16.93
N THR A 13 12.84 -3.24 -16.55
CA THR A 13 14.04 -3.95 -17.01
C THR A 13 13.67 -5.23 -17.76
N SER A 14 13.24 -5.09 -19.02
CA SER A 14 12.98 -6.23 -19.89
C SER A 14 14.05 -6.35 -20.97
N LEU A 15 14.93 -7.31 -20.79
CA LEU A 15 15.76 -7.86 -21.86
C LEU A 15 14.93 -8.88 -22.64
N VAL A 16 14.70 -8.60 -23.93
CA VAL A 16 13.90 -9.42 -24.84
C VAL A 16 14.67 -10.70 -25.17
N ALA A 17 14.21 -11.85 -24.65
CA ALA A 17 14.56 -13.16 -25.18
C ALA A 17 13.44 -13.64 -26.10
N LEU A 18 13.67 -13.62 -27.42
CA LEU A 18 12.79 -14.23 -28.42
C LEU A 18 12.93 -15.76 -28.31
N LEU A 19 11.94 -16.43 -27.73
CA LEU A 19 11.74 -17.86 -27.86
C LEU A 19 10.45 -18.11 -28.64
N ALA A 20 10.59 -18.79 -29.76
CA ALA A 20 9.49 -19.25 -30.60
C ALA A 20 8.66 -20.30 -29.81
N PHE A 21 7.41 -19.97 -29.48
CA PHE A 21 6.46 -20.92 -28.89
C PHE A 21 5.55 -21.49 -29.96
N ALA A 22 5.86 -22.70 -30.41
CA ALA A 22 4.90 -23.59 -31.04
C ALA A 22 4.17 -24.37 -29.93
N GLY A 23 2.83 -24.24 -29.89
CA GLY A 23 1.94 -25.15 -29.22
C GLY A 23 1.95 -25.11 -27.69
N ILE A 24 1.27 -24.14 -27.07
CA ILE A 24 0.87 -24.25 -25.67
C ILE A 24 -0.54 -24.83 -25.60
N SER A 25 -0.57 -26.15 -25.56
CA SER A 25 -1.71 -26.94 -25.10
C SER A 25 -1.66 -26.93 -23.57
N SER A 26 -2.71 -26.44 -22.90
CA SER A 26 -2.91 -26.40 -21.45
C SER A 26 -1.72 -25.80 -20.65
N ALA A 27 -1.77 -24.51 -20.40
CA ALA A 27 -0.94 -23.91 -19.36
C ALA A 27 -1.37 -24.51 -18.00
N SER A 28 -0.61 -25.52 -17.53
CA SER A 28 -0.66 -25.91 -16.12
C SER A 28 -0.30 -24.67 -15.31
N GLY A 29 -1.24 -24.17 -14.50
CA GLY A 29 -1.01 -23.04 -13.63
C GLY A 29 0.27 -23.23 -12.82
N VAL A 30 1.03 -22.18 -12.61
CA VAL A 30 2.17 -22.23 -11.67
C VAL A 30 1.57 -22.51 -10.29
N ASP A 31 1.72 -23.73 -9.81
CA ASP A 31 1.24 -24.15 -8.49
C ASP A 31 2.31 -23.80 -7.44
N LEU A 32 2.16 -22.62 -6.84
CA LEU A 32 2.97 -22.26 -5.67
C LEU A 32 2.58 -23.17 -4.50
N LYS A 33 3.50 -24.03 -4.12
CA LYS A 33 3.33 -24.85 -2.91
C LYS A 33 3.55 -23.97 -1.69
N VAL A 34 2.48 -23.66 -0.99
CA VAL A 34 2.49 -22.81 0.22
C VAL A 34 2.06 -23.63 1.41
N LYS A 35 2.90 -23.69 2.44
CA LYS A 35 2.53 -24.25 3.75
C LYS A 35 1.96 -23.12 4.59
N ARG A 36 0.65 -23.18 4.90
CA ARG A 36 -0.03 -22.27 5.81
C ARG A 36 -0.13 -22.90 7.19
N VAL A 37 0.32 -22.18 8.21
CA VAL A 37 0.23 -22.57 9.62
C VAL A 37 -0.33 -21.40 10.40
N GLN A 38 -1.18 -21.64 11.37
CA GLN A 38 -1.58 -20.63 12.35
C GLN A 38 -1.07 -21.06 13.72
N LEU A 39 -0.34 -20.18 14.40
CA LEU A 39 0.12 -20.42 15.76
C LEU A 39 -1.03 -20.22 16.76
N ASP A 40 -0.91 -20.80 17.97
CA ASP A 40 -1.93 -20.72 19.02
C ASP A 40 -2.27 -19.26 19.42
N ASN A 41 -1.31 -18.35 19.31
CA ASN A 41 -1.53 -16.92 19.53
C ASN A 41 -2.17 -16.17 18.35
N GLY A 42 -2.50 -16.89 17.28
CA GLY A 42 -3.22 -16.37 16.11
C GLY A 42 -2.33 -15.88 14.97
N LEU A 43 -0.98 -15.89 15.09
CA LEU A 43 -0.10 -15.51 14.00
C LEU A 43 -0.29 -16.45 12.80
N THR A 44 -0.60 -15.90 11.64
CA THR A 44 -0.61 -16.66 10.39
C THR A 44 0.80 -16.69 9.80
N VAL A 45 1.26 -17.87 9.43
CA VAL A 45 2.57 -18.10 8.81
C VAL A 45 2.36 -18.73 7.45
N LEU A 46 2.90 -18.12 6.40
CA LEU A 46 2.90 -18.61 5.02
C LEU A 46 4.34 -18.88 4.58
N LEU A 47 4.63 -20.12 4.15
CA LEU A 47 5.96 -20.58 3.78
C LEU A 47 5.95 -21.09 2.34
N HIS A 48 6.77 -20.49 1.48
CA HIS A 48 7.03 -20.95 0.11
C HIS A 48 8.49 -21.27 -0.09
N GLU A 49 8.80 -22.59 -0.18
CA GLU A 49 10.17 -23.08 -0.39
C GLU A 49 10.57 -22.93 -1.86
N ASN A 50 11.70 -22.25 -2.11
CA ASN A 50 12.30 -22.11 -3.44
C ASN A 50 13.84 -22.01 -3.31
N THR A 51 14.54 -23.01 -3.83
CA THR A 51 16.01 -23.15 -3.68
C THR A 51 16.80 -22.56 -4.83
N GLN A 52 16.20 -21.79 -5.72
CA GLN A 52 16.87 -21.20 -6.88
C GLN A 52 17.86 -20.06 -6.53
N SER A 53 17.67 -19.42 -5.38
CA SER A 53 18.57 -18.38 -4.87
C SER A 53 18.83 -18.64 -3.39
N PRO A 54 20.06 -18.45 -2.86
CA PRO A 54 20.40 -18.73 -1.46
C PRO A 54 19.88 -17.64 -0.50
N THR A 55 18.78 -17.02 -0.82
CA THR A 55 18.15 -15.92 -0.08
C THR A 55 16.72 -16.25 0.30
N VAL A 56 16.22 -15.54 1.31
CA VAL A 56 14.83 -15.63 1.77
C VAL A 56 14.23 -14.22 1.85
N ALA A 57 13.18 -14.00 1.12
CA ALA A 57 12.32 -12.82 1.27
C ALA A 57 11.49 -12.97 2.54
N CYS A 58 11.79 -12.16 3.55
CA CYS A 58 11.13 -12.12 4.85
C CYS A 58 10.16 -10.95 4.88
N ARG A 59 8.90 -11.19 5.21
CA ARG A 59 7.82 -10.18 5.26
C ARG A 59 7.00 -10.37 6.52
N LEU A 60 6.76 -9.28 7.26
CA LEU A 60 5.79 -9.24 8.35
C LEU A 60 4.76 -8.16 8.06
N PHE A 61 3.52 -8.58 7.87
CA PHE A 61 2.39 -7.72 7.61
C PHE A 61 1.51 -7.63 8.84
N TYR A 62 1.15 -6.43 9.22
CA TYR A 62 0.06 -6.18 10.15
C TYR A 62 -1.17 -5.73 9.36
N ALA A 63 -2.32 -6.39 9.58
CA ALA A 63 -3.58 -6.03 8.92
C ALA A 63 -4.16 -4.76 9.54
N THR A 64 -3.38 -3.68 9.51
CA THR A 64 -3.74 -2.35 9.99
C THR A 64 -3.11 -1.27 9.13
N GLY A 65 -3.90 -0.26 8.79
CA GLY A 65 -3.51 0.91 8.02
C GLY A 65 -4.47 2.06 8.28
N SER A 66 -4.54 3.03 7.38
CA SER A 66 -5.32 4.26 7.61
C SER A 66 -6.83 4.04 7.80
N VAL A 67 -7.41 2.93 7.33
CA VAL A 67 -8.84 2.62 7.58
C VAL A 67 -9.16 2.33 9.06
N HIS A 68 -8.15 2.01 9.87
CA HIS A 68 -8.31 1.75 11.29
C HIS A 68 -8.10 2.99 12.16
N GLU A 69 -7.83 4.13 11.53
CA GLU A 69 -7.63 5.39 12.22
C GLU A 69 -8.97 6.05 12.56
N LYS A 70 -8.97 6.76 13.69
CA LYS A 70 -10.11 7.57 14.09
C LYS A 70 -9.99 8.98 13.51
N GLN A 71 -11.10 9.61 13.22
CA GLN A 71 -11.14 11.03 12.86
C GLN A 71 -10.43 11.86 13.94
N GLY A 72 -9.61 12.81 13.53
CA GLY A 72 -8.74 13.59 14.41
C GLY A 72 -7.40 12.90 14.75
N SER A 73 -7.07 11.80 14.05
CA SER A 73 -5.83 11.05 14.25
C SER A 73 -5.35 10.36 12.96
N THR A 74 -5.66 10.94 11.79
CA THR A 74 -5.17 10.43 10.50
C THR A 74 -3.65 10.55 10.41
N GLY A 75 -3.02 9.59 9.74
CA GLY A 75 -1.56 9.47 9.65
C GLY A 75 -0.91 8.71 10.80
N LEU A 76 -1.70 8.18 11.73
CA LEU A 76 -1.19 7.47 12.90
C LEU A 76 -0.55 6.13 12.54
N ALA A 77 -1.11 5.38 11.60
CA ALA A 77 -0.55 4.13 11.10
C ALA A 77 0.80 4.35 10.40
N HIS A 78 0.89 5.38 9.55
CA HIS A 78 2.13 5.78 8.90
C HIS A 78 3.18 6.29 9.89
N MET A 79 2.76 7.08 10.88
CA MET A 79 3.64 7.51 11.96
C MET A 79 4.22 6.30 12.73
N LEU A 80 3.43 5.27 12.99
CA LEU A 80 3.91 4.04 13.63
C LEU A 80 4.88 3.24 12.75
N GLU A 81 4.71 3.24 11.44
CA GLU A 81 5.70 2.66 10.54
C GLU A 81 7.07 3.24 10.81
N HIS A 82 7.22 4.57 10.84
CA HIS A 82 8.47 5.27 11.18
C HIS A 82 8.96 4.91 12.58
N MET A 83 8.05 4.91 13.55
CA MET A 83 8.41 4.68 14.95
C MET A 83 8.95 3.29 15.23
N LEU A 84 8.54 2.27 14.46
CA LEU A 84 9.03 0.92 14.65
C LEU A 84 10.53 0.74 14.28
N PHE A 85 11.12 1.68 13.55
CA PHE A 85 12.56 1.73 13.30
C PHE A 85 13.37 2.35 14.44
N LYS A 86 12.72 3.00 15.42
CA LYS A 86 13.39 3.64 16.57
C LYS A 86 13.84 2.62 17.64
N GLY A 87 13.57 1.33 17.43
CA GLY A 87 14.04 0.24 18.27
C GLY A 87 13.05 -0.21 19.32
N THR A 88 13.57 -1.00 20.28
CA THR A 88 12.81 -1.67 21.33
C THR A 88 13.43 -1.39 22.71
N GLN A 89 12.94 -2.05 23.74
CA GLN A 89 13.59 -2.02 25.04
C GLN A 89 14.99 -2.65 25.07
N LYS A 90 15.37 -3.40 24.00
CA LYS A 90 16.65 -4.12 23.89
C LYS A 90 17.55 -3.60 22.76
N VAL A 91 16.97 -2.97 21.77
CA VAL A 91 17.63 -2.50 20.55
C VAL A 91 17.49 -0.99 20.44
N GLY A 92 18.55 -0.30 20.06
CA GLY A 92 18.58 1.16 19.88
C GLY A 92 18.81 1.95 21.17
N ILE A 93 19.20 1.30 22.29
CA ILE A 93 19.35 1.95 23.58
C ILE A 93 20.42 1.27 24.46
N THR A 94 21.19 2.06 25.19
CA THR A 94 22.19 1.54 26.14
C THR A 94 21.64 1.32 27.54
N ASP A 95 20.59 2.05 27.95
CA ASP A 95 19.95 1.95 29.29
C ASP A 95 18.42 2.11 29.16
N SER A 96 17.71 0.99 29.15
CA SER A 96 16.25 0.97 29.00
C SER A 96 15.48 1.52 30.23
N VAL A 97 16.11 1.52 31.42
CA VAL A 97 15.48 2.07 32.61
C VAL A 97 15.49 3.60 32.59
N GLN A 98 16.62 4.20 32.21
CA GLN A 98 16.71 5.64 32.03
C GLN A 98 15.89 6.11 30.81
N ASP A 99 15.86 5.35 29.73
CA ASP A 99 14.99 5.56 28.56
C ASP A 99 13.53 5.81 29.00
N GLY A 100 12.96 4.89 29.80
CA GLY A 100 11.61 5.02 30.29
C GLY A 100 11.37 6.30 31.12
N LYS A 101 12.36 6.76 31.91
CA LYS A 101 12.25 8.01 32.68
C LYS A 101 12.26 9.24 31.78
N PHE A 102 13.13 9.27 30.77
CA PHE A 102 13.18 10.37 29.82
C PHE A 102 11.87 10.45 29.00
N LEU A 103 11.36 9.33 28.50
CA LEU A 103 10.10 9.29 27.80
C LEU A 103 8.92 9.83 28.63
N ALA A 104 8.86 9.48 29.92
CA ALA A 104 7.82 10.01 30.82
C ALA A 104 7.95 11.54 31.02
N GLN A 105 9.19 12.07 31.10
CA GLN A 105 9.43 13.52 31.19
C GLN A 105 9.04 14.26 29.91
N GLU A 106 9.40 13.71 28.74
CA GLU A 106 9.01 14.24 27.43
C GLU A 106 7.48 14.30 27.30
N ASP A 107 6.76 13.22 27.64
CA ASP A 107 5.30 13.20 27.58
C ASP A 107 4.66 14.25 28.48
N ASN A 108 5.19 14.43 29.70
CA ASN A 108 4.67 15.43 30.61
C ASN A 108 4.88 16.85 30.06
N LEU A 109 6.06 17.14 29.53
CA LEU A 109 6.35 18.43 28.88
C LEU A 109 5.46 18.67 27.66
N GLN A 110 5.22 17.67 26.85
CA GLN A 110 4.32 17.79 25.71
C GLN A 110 2.86 18.06 26.13
N LYS A 111 2.39 17.53 27.27
CA LYS A 111 1.10 17.92 27.85
C LYS A 111 1.07 19.40 28.25
N LEU A 112 2.14 19.87 28.88
CA LEU A 112 2.28 21.29 29.28
C LEU A 112 2.35 22.22 28.06
N ILE A 113 3.11 21.83 27.01
CA ILE A 113 3.22 22.55 25.74
C ILE A 113 1.82 22.72 25.12
N ARG A 114 1.08 21.63 24.93
CA ARG A 114 -0.29 21.70 24.39
C ARG A 114 -1.22 22.55 25.25
N GLY A 115 -1.10 22.44 26.57
CA GLY A 115 -1.88 23.27 27.49
C GLY A 115 -1.60 24.75 27.36
N ALA A 116 -0.33 25.14 27.15
CA ALA A 116 0.08 26.52 26.93
C ALA A 116 -0.36 27.04 25.54
N GLU A 117 -0.27 26.19 24.51
CA GLU A 117 -0.75 26.52 23.13
C GLU A 117 -2.26 26.84 23.13
N VAL A 118 -3.07 26.00 23.77
CA VAL A 118 -4.52 26.22 23.88
C VAL A 118 -4.86 27.52 24.62
N LYS A 119 -4.06 27.88 25.63
CA LYS A 119 -4.26 29.11 26.42
C LYS A 119 -3.65 30.36 25.78
N GLY A 120 -2.87 30.22 24.72
CA GLY A 120 -2.10 31.30 24.13
C GLY A 120 -0.98 31.85 25.04
N ASP A 121 -0.53 31.04 26.02
CA ASP A 121 0.55 31.43 26.93
C ASP A 121 1.93 31.25 26.26
N THR A 122 2.35 32.25 25.54
CA THR A 122 3.59 32.24 24.77
C THR A 122 4.84 32.17 25.62
N LEU A 123 4.82 32.71 26.85
CA LEU A 123 5.98 32.71 27.75
C LEU A 123 6.23 31.30 28.30
N SER A 124 5.20 30.66 28.87
CA SER A 124 5.29 29.28 29.34
C SER A 124 5.62 28.32 28.19
N LEU A 125 5.01 28.51 27.02
CA LEU A 125 5.25 27.71 25.83
C LEU A 125 6.73 27.70 25.43
N LYS A 126 7.39 28.87 25.38
CA LYS A 126 8.82 28.98 25.08
C LYS A 126 9.67 28.23 26.11
N GLY A 127 9.35 28.39 27.40
CA GLY A 127 10.05 27.71 28.48
C GLY A 127 9.92 26.19 28.42
N TYR A 128 8.70 25.68 28.19
CA TYR A 128 8.47 24.24 28.08
C TYR A 128 9.14 23.62 26.85
N LYS A 129 9.12 24.29 25.69
CA LYS A 129 9.82 23.83 24.49
C LYS A 129 11.34 23.75 24.72
N ALA A 130 11.96 24.79 25.26
CA ALA A 130 13.40 24.78 25.56
C ALA A 130 13.78 23.65 26.55
N ARG A 131 12.93 23.39 27.55
CA ARG A 131 13.17 22.29 28.50
C ARG A 131 13.00 20.94 27.84
N HIS A 132 12.03 20.77 26.95
CA HIS A 132 11.82 19.54 26.19
C HIS A 132 13.06 19.25 25.31
N ASP A 133 13.57 20.25 24.59
CA ASP A 133 14.74 20.11 23.72
C ASP A 133 15.97 19.68 24.55
N SER A 134 16.19 20.30 25.72
CA SER A 134 17.29 19.93 26.62
C SER A 134 17.19 18.49 27.12
N ILE A 135 15.97 18.03 27.49
CA ILE A 135 15.75 16.65 27.92
C ILE A 135 15.96 15.67 26.76
N LEU A 136 15.50 16.00 25.57
CA LEU A 136 15.70 15.18 24.38
C LEU A 136 17.19 15.04 24.03
N GLU A 137 17.97 16.10 24.16
CA GLU A 137 19.44 16.05 23.93
C GLU A 137 20.13 15.11 24.92
N GLU A 138 19.77 15.16 26.22
CA GLU A 138 20.30 14.21 27.22
C GLU A 138 19.85 12.77 26.94
N HIS A 139 18.60 12.59 26.57
CA HIS A 139 18.05 11.28 26.22
C HIS A 139 18.78 10.65 25.03
N ARG A 140 19.08 11.44 23.99
CA ARG A 140 19.83 11.02 22.79
C ARG A 140 21.23 10.45 23.08
N LYS A 141 21.84 10.81 24.22
CA LYS A 141 23.13 10.24 24.62
C LYS A 141 23.06 8.75 24.95
N LEU A 142 21.86 8.23 25.21
CA LEU A 142 21.62 6.80 25.46
C LEU A 142 21.36 6.01 24.17
N PHE A 143 21.10 6.67 23.05
CA PHE A 143 20.69 5.98 21.82
C PHE A 143 21.87 5.30 21.13
N VAL A 144 21.61 4.07 20.68
CA VAL A 144 22.45 3.39 19.70
C VAL A 144 21.80 3.63 18.33
N LYS A 145 22.34 4.63 17.62
CA LYS A 145 21.76 5.08 16.37
C LYS A 145 21.73 3.97 15.33
N ASP A 146 20.59 3.84 14.63
CA ASP A 146 20.37 2.93 13.50
C ASP A 146 20.70 1.45 13.78
N GLU A 147 20.76 1.01 15.07
CA GLU A 147 21.18 -0.32 15.46
C GLU A 147 20.38 -1.44 14.79
N LEU A 148 19.06 -1.27 14.67
CA LEU A 148 18.19 -2.24 14.00
C LEU A 148 18.55 -2.35 12.51
N TRP A 149 18.73 -1.21 11.84
CA TRP A 149 19.11 -1.15 10.44
C TRP A 149 20.49 -1.79 10.21
N GLU A 150 21.47 -1.40 11.03
CA GLU A 150 22.83 -1.93 11.00
C GLU A 150 22.88 -3.46 11.23
N ALA A 151 22.02 -3.98 12.12
CA ALA A 151 21.95 -5.42 12.36
C ALA A 151 21.58 -6.18 11.09
N TYR A 152 20.56 -5.71 10.35
CA TYR A 152 20.19 -6.32 9.07
C TYR A 152 21.27 -6.15 8.00
N LEU A 153 21.84 -4.96 7.84
CA LEU A 153 22.91 -4.72 6.84
C LEU A 153 24.15 -5.59 7.09
N LYS A 154 24.62 -5.68 8.34
CA LYS A 154 25.76 -6.54 8.74
C LYS A 154 25.47 -8.02 8.53
N ALA A 155 24.22 -8.43 8.57
CA ALA A 155 23.81 -9.79 8.24
C ALA A 155 23.72 -10.07 6.73
N GLY A 156 23.97 -9.07 5.87
CA GLY A 156 23.83 -9.17 4.42
C GLY A 156 22.41 -8.98 3.93
N GLY A 157 21.55 -8.31 4.72
CA GLY A 157 20.20 -7.95 4.35
C GLY A 157 20.16 -6.94 3.22
N THR A 158 19.24 -7.14 2.29
CA THR A 158 18.97 -6.25 1.16
C THR A 158 17.50 -5.89 1.11
N GLY A 159 17.16 -4.75 0.50
CA GLY A 159 15.77 -4.31 0.34
C GLY A 159 15.04 -4.07 1.66
N LEU A 160 15.76 -3.78 2.77
CA LEU A 160 15.13 -3.42 4.04
C LEU A 160 14.29 -2.16 3.87
N ASN A 161 13.00 -2.27 4.14
CA ASN A 161 12.08 -1.15 4.06
C ASN A 161 10.77 -1.46 4.79
N ALA A 162 9.86 -0.49 4.81
CA ALA A 162 8.48 -0.65 5.25
C ALA A 162 7.55 0.19 4.37
N TYR A 163 6.27 -0.04 4.47
CA TYR A 163 5.24 0.84 3.91
C TYR A 163 3.91 0.67 4.64
N THR A 164 3.13 1.73 4.60
CA THR A 164 1.75 1.74 5.09
C THR A 164 0.80 2.04 3.94
N THR A 165 -0.28 1.28 3.89
CA THR A 165 -1.42 1.52 2.99
C THR A 165 -2.69 1.81 3.80
N ASP A 166 -3.81 1.82 3.11
CA ASP A 166 -5.11 1.90 3.76
C ASP A 166 -5.42 0.67 4.67
N LEU A 167 -4.90 -0.52 4.35
CA LEU A 167 -5.23 -1.77 5.04
C LEU A 167 -4.07 -2.43 5.78
N VAL A 168 -2.82 -2.12 5.42
CA VAL A 168 -1.65 -2.83 5.94
C VAL A 168 -0.52 -1.89 6.31
N THR A 169 0.25 -2.30 7.32
CA THR A 169 1.62 -1.83 7.56
C THR A 169 2.54 -3.04 7.44
N ALA A 170 3.53 -2.96 6.56
CA ALA A 170 4.42 -4.06 6.23
C ALA A 170 5.88 -3.70 6.50
N TYR A 171 6.63 -4.65 7.07
CA TYR A 171 8.07 -4.57 7.29
C TYR A 171 8.75 -5.74 6.57
N PHE A 172 9.84 -5.48 5.88
CA PHE A 172 10.44 -6.48 5.03
C PHE A 172 11.94 -6.30 4.79
N VAL A 173 12.59 -7.43 4.57
CA VAL A 173 13.99 -7.53 4.19
C VAL A 173 14.22 -8.85 3.46
N THR A 174 15.19 -8.91 2.56
CA THR A 174 15.67 -10.14 1.97
C THR A 174 17.02 -10.49 2.62
N LEU A 175 17.12 -11.69 3.18
CA LEU A 175 18.28 -12.15 3.95
C LEU A 175 18.93 -13.39 3.31
N PRO A 176 20.25 -13.58 3.46
CA PRO A 176 20.87 -14.88 3.25
C PRO A 176 20.19 -15.97 4.12
N ARG A 177 19.98 -17.17 3.56
CA ARG A 177 19.25 -18.25 4.24
C ARG A 177 19.73 -18.58 5.66
N ASN A 178 21.03 -18.44 5.93
CA ASN A 178 21.62 -18.68 7.23
C ASN A 178 21.49 -17.52 8.23
N LYS A 179 20.80 -16.44 7.86
CA LYS A 179 20.59 -15.24 8.68
C LYS A 179 19.10 -14.96 8.99
N VAL A 180 18.21 -15.83 8.54
CA VAL A 180 16.74 -15.61 8.70
C VAL A 180 16.32 -15.58 10.18
N GLU A 181 17.02 -16.28 11.09
CA GLU A 181 16.73 -16.24 12.54
C GLU A 181 16.83 -14.82 13.11
N LEU A 182 17.68 -13.95 12.55
CA LEU A 182 17.78 -12.55 12.93
C LEU A 182 16.45 -11.81 12.72
N PHE A 183 15.74 -12.09 11.60
CA PHE A 183 14.44 -11.52 11.34
C PHE A 183 13.42 -11.93 12.42
N PHE A 184 13.39 -13.19 12.79
CA PHE A 184 12.48 -13.68 13.81
C PHE A 184 12.73 -13.02 15.18
N TRP A 185 14.00 -12.90 15.55
CA TRP A 185 14.38 -12.26 16.80
C TRP A 185 13.98 -10.78 16.82
N LEU A 186 14.36 -10.02 15.80
CA LEU A 186 14.08 -8.57 15.75
C LEU A 186 12.59 -8.28 15.62
N GLU A 187 11.87 -8.98 14.73
CA GLU A 187 10.46 -8.68 14.48
C GLU A 187 9.55 -9.15 15.63
N SER A 188 9.86 -10.25 16.30
CA SER A 188 9.11 -10.66 17.49
C SER A 188 9.32 -9.69 18.66
N ASP A 189 10.53 -9.14 18.81
CA ASP A 189 10.81 -8.11 19.81
C ASP A 189 10.12 -6.78 19.47
N ARG A 190 10.13 -6.36 18.20
CA ARG A 190 9.39 -5.17 17.72
C ARG A 190 7.88 -5.31 17.88
N MET A 191 7.34 -6.51 17.68
CA MET A 191 5.91 -6.79 17.87
C MET A 191 5.48 -6.63 19.33
N GLN A 192 6.38 -6.90 20.28
CA GLN A 192 6.05 -6.90 21.72
C GLN A 192 6.59 -5.69 22.47
N ASN A 193 7.78 -5.22 22.13
CA ASN A 193 8.58 -4.33 22.97
C ASN A 193 9.03 -3.04 22.26
N ALA A 194 8.40 -2.65 21.15
CA ALA A 194 8.74 -1.40 20.48
C ALA A 194 8.59 -0.21 21.40
N VAL A 195 9.55 0.70 21.32
CA VAL A 195 9.56 1.95 22.09
C VAL A 195 9.53 3.12 21.11
N LEU A 196 8.58 4.01 21.31
CA LEU A 196 8.32 5.13 20.40
C LEU A 196 9.20 6.33 20.77
N ARG A 197 10.55 6.15 20.68
CA ARG A 197 11.54 7.20 20.95
C ARG A 197 11.51 8.28 19.86
N GLU A 198 11.85 9.51 20.22
CA GLU A 198 11.86 10.64 19.29
C GLU A 198 10.52 10.85 18.55
N PHE A 199 9.40 10.50 19.17
CA PHE A 199 8.07 10.61 18.54
C PHE A 199 7.80 12.01 17.98
N TYR A 200 8.09 13.04 18.74
CA TYR A 200 7.78 14.42 18.33
C TYR A 200 8.72 14.96 17.27
N PRO A 201 10.04 14.72 17.30
CA PRO A 201 10.90 14.99 16.16
C PRO A 201 10.50 14.24 14.89
N GLU A 202 10.13 12.96 15.01
CA GLU A 202 9.71 12.15 13.86
C GLU A 202 8.38 12.63 13.26
N ARG A 203 7.48 13.14 14.10
CA ARG A 203 6.25 13.79 13.63
C ARG A 203 6.54 14.98 12.71
N ASP A 204 7.59 15.74 12.99
CA ASP A 204 8.03 16.84 12.12
C ASP A 204 8.63 16.30 10.81
N VAL A 205 9.34 15.18 10.83
CA VAL A 205 9.81 14.48 9.61
C VAL A 205 8.63 14.03 8.75
N VAL A 206 7.62 13.37 9.33
CA VAL A 206 6.40 12.96 8.62
C VAL A 206 5.66 14.16 8.03
N ARG A 207 5.62 15.29 8.74
CA ARG A 207 5.05 16.54 8.20
C ARG A 207 5.82 17.04 6.98
N GLU A 208 7.16 17.03 7.00
CA GLU A 208 7.97 17.41 5.85
C GLU A 208 7.83 16.45 4.68
N GLU A 209 7.71 15.14 4.95
CA GLU A 209 7.41 14.15 3.93
C GLU A 209 6.05 14.43 3.27
N ARG A 210 5.03 14.73 4.08
CA ARG A 210 3.72 15.13 3.54
C ARG A 210 3.85 16.39 2.68
N ARG A 211 4.59 17.41 3.15
CA ARG A 211 4.79 18.63 2.38
C ARG A 211 5.38 18.33 1.01
N MET A 212 6.43 17.50 0.94
CA MET A 212 7.06 17.11 -0.32
C MET A 212 6.14 16.29 -1.23
N ARG A 213 5.40 15.33 -0.67
CA ARG A 213 4.59 14.39 -1.47
C ARG A 213 3.24 14.95 -1.90
N TYR A 214 2.64 15.84 -1.11
CA TYR A 214 1.28 16.34 -1.33
C TYR A 214 1.24 17.85 -1.54
N ASP A 215 1.79 18.66 -0.64
CA ASP A 215 1.57 20.10 -0.64
C ASP A 215 2.40 20.78 -1.72
N ASP A 216 3.68 20.40 -1.87
CA ASP A 216 4.60 20.90 -2.90
C ASP A 216 4.50 20.09 -4.21
N SER A 217 3.90 18.91 -4.19
CA SER A 217 3.71 18.09 -5.39
C SER A 217 2.66 18.72 -6.31
N PRO A 218 2.93 18.84 -7.61
CA PRO A 218 1.97 19.40 -8.57
C PRO A 218 0.62 18.71 -8.52
N THR A 219 0.60 17.39 -8.39
CA THR A 219 -0.62 16.57 -8.43
C THR A 219 -1.01 15.97 -7.08
N GLY A 220 -0.18 16.11 -6.03
CA GLY A 220 -0.44 15.48 -4.73
C GLY A 220 -1.78 15.90 -4.12
N ARG A 221 -2.03 17.20 -4.05
CA ARG A 221 -3.31 17.74 -3.54
C ARG A 221 -4.50 17.41 -4.45
N TYR A 222 -4.26 17.29 -5.75
CA TYR A 222 -5.30 16.88 -6.68
C TYR A 222 -5.78 15.47 -6.37
N PHE A 223 -4.86 14.50 -6.26
CA PHE A 223 -5.23 13.12 -5.96
C PHE A 223 -5.85 12.95 -4.58
N GLU A 224 -5.32 13.62 -3.57
CA GLU A 224 -5.93 13.63 -2.24
C GLU A 224 -7.39 14.10 -2.28
N THR A 225 -7.66 15.19 -3.01
CA THR A 225 -9.02 15.72 -3.14
C THR A 225 -9.91 14.83 -3.99
N LEU A 226 -9.34 14.20 -5.04
CA LEU A 226 -10.07 13.28 -5.91
C LEU A 226 -10.51 12.03 -5.14
N GLU A 227 -9.63 11.42 -4.36
CA GLU A 227 -9.97 10.28 -3.49
C GLU A 227 -11.01 10.65 -2.43
N ALA A 228 -10.88 11.83 -1.80
CA ALA A 228 -11.85 12.33 -0.84
C ALA A 228 -13.22 12.68 -1.47
N THR A 229 -13.26 12.98 -2.77
CA THR A 229 -14.49 13.19 -3.55
C THR A 229 -15.10 11.86 -3.96
N PHE A 230 -14.28 10.90 -4.33
CA PHE A 230 -14.69 9.57 -4.77
C PHE A 230 -15.35 8.80 -3.62
N TYR A 231 -14.67 8.62 -2.49
CA TYR A 231 -15.23 7.99 -1.30
C TYR A 231 -15.93 9.03 -0.43
N GLU A 232 -17.22 8.81 -0.15
CA GLU A 232 -18.04 9.73 0.64
C GLU A 232 -17.93 9.48 2.14
N ALA A 233 -18.02 8.22 2.56
CA ALA A 233 -18.06 7.83 3.96
C ALA A 233 -16.98 6.83 4.36
N PHE A 234 -16.58 5.94 3.45
CA PHE A 234 -15.60 4.90 3.80
C PHE A 234 -14.21 5.51 4.04
N PRO A 235 -13.44 4.99 5.03
CA PRO A 235 -12.15 5.56 5.41
C PRO A 235 -11.07 5.61 4.31
N TYR A 236 -11.25 4.97 3.16
CA TYR A 236 -10.36 5.12 2.00
C TYR A 236 -10.27 6.57 1.48
N ARG A 237 -11.20 7.42 1.88
CA ARG A 237 -11.16 8.85 1.59
C ARG A 237 -10.00 9.60 2.26
N ASN A 238 -9.43 9.04 3.33
CA ASN A 238 -8.40 9.69 4.13
C ASN A 238 -7.01 9.37 3.56
N PRO A 239 -6.11 10.37 3.43
CA PRO A 239 -4.75 10.11 3.00
C PRO A 239 -4.01 9.27 4.06
N THR A 240 -3.29 8.25 3.62
CA THR A 240 -2.52 7.36 4.52
C THR A 240 -1.50 8.13 5.36
N ILE A 241 -0.89 9.17 4.78
CA ILE A 241 0.06 10.03 5.52
C ILE A 241 -0.63 10.94 6.55
N GLY A 242 -1.96 11.10 6.48
CA GLY A 242 -2.75 11.96 7.35
C GLY A 242 -2.88 13.40 6.89
N TYR A 243 -3.85 14.12 7.47
CA TYR A 243 -4.02 15.56 7.22
C TYR A 243 -3.04 16.39 8.05
N PRO A 244 -2.52 17.54 7.55
CA PRO A 244 -1.49 18.34 8.24
C PRO A 244 -1.88 18.73 9.67
N SER A 245 -3.12 19.17 9.85
CA SER A 245 -3.64 19.56 11.17
C SER A 245 -3.70 18.39 12.15
N GLU A 246 -4.03 17.18 11.68
CA GLU A 246 -4.15 16.00 12.52
C GLU A 246 -2.77 15.42 12.87
N ILE A 247 -1.83 15.37 11.92
CA ILE A 247 -0.45 14.96 12.17
C ILE A 247 0.15 15.75 13.32
N MET A 248 -0.03 17.08 13.32
CA MET A 248 0.51 17.94 14.38
C MET A 248 -0.10 17.70 15.76
N HIS A 249 -1.28 17.07 15.82
CA HIS A 249 -1.98 16.72 17.06
C HIS A 249 -1.84 15.24 17.46
N LEU A 250 -1.06 14.46 16.69
CA LEU A 250 -0.70 13.10 17.10
C LEU A 250 0.15 13.15 18.37
N THR A 251 -0.11 12.21 19.27
CA THR A 251 0.63 12.05 20.52
C THR A 251 1.20 10.65 20.62
N ARG A 252 2.31 10.53 21.33
CA ARG A 252 2.93 9.22 21.60
C ARG A 252 1.97 8.27 22.33
N GLU A 253 1.08 8.80 23.17
CA GLU A 253 0.04 8.02 23.85
C GLU A 253 -0.95 7.37 22.88
N LYS A 254 -1.50 8.16 21.91
CA LYS A 254 -2.38 7.62 20.84
C LYS A 254 -1.66 6.57 19.99
N ALA A 255 -0.39 6.82 19.64
CA ALA A 255 0.41 5.87 18.88
C ALA A 255 0.66 4.57 19.68
N ALA A 256 0.95 4.68 20.95
CA ALA A 256 1.11 3.51 21.82
C ALA A 256 -0.20 2.72 22.00
N GLU A 257 -1.37 3.39 22.02
CA GLU A 257 -2.68 2.71 22.02
C GLU A 257 -2.90 1.93 20.73
N HIS A 258 -2.64 2.56 19.57
CA HIS A 258 -2.77 1.91 18.28
C HIS A 258 -1.81 0.72 18.13
N TYR A 259 -0.55 0.89 18.55
CA TYR A 259 0.44 -0.19 18.58
C TYR A 259 -0.03 -1.36 19.47
N ARG A 260 -0.44 -1.10 20.71
CA ARG A 260 -0.92 -2.15 21.62
C ARG A 260 -2.16 -2.87 21.09
N LYS A 261 -3.01 -2.18 20.32
CA LYS A 261 -4.21 -2.77 19.75
C LYS A 261 -3.90 -3.62 18.53
N TYR A 262 -3.17 -3.09 17.55
CA TYR A 262 -3.08 -3.67 16.21
C TYR A 262 -1.80 -4.45 15.91
N TYR A 263 -0.69 -4.20 16.63
CA TYR A 263 0.58 -4.90 16.42
C TYR A 263 0.64 -6.16 17.27
N LYS A 264 -0.21 -7.12 16.92
CA LYS A 264 -0.42 -8.38 17.65
C LYS A 264 -0.37 -9.59 16.72
N PRO A 265 0.02 -10.77 17.25
CA PRO A 265 0.10 -11.98 16.42
C PRO A 265 -1.18 -12.30 15.66
N ASN A 266 -2.35 -12.18 16.31
CA ASN A 266 -3.64 -12.44 15.68
C ASN A 266 -4.08 -11.40 14.64
N ASN A 267 -3.28 -10.36 14.42
CA ASN A 267 -3.44 -9.37 13.35
C ASN A 267 -2.24 -9.34 12.40
N ALA A 268 -1.37 -10.36 12.48
CA ALA A 268 -0.12 -10.38 11.72
C ALA A 268 -0.03 -11.61 10.83
N ILE A 269 0.65 -11.41 9.69
CA ILE A 269 0.96 -12.46 8.72
C ILE A 269 2.46 -12.44 8.49
N LEU A 270 3.13 -13.51 8.86
CA LEU A 270 4.54 -13.76 8.57
C LEU A 270 4.64 -14.55 7.28
N VAL A 271 5.30 -14.00 6.28
CA VAL A 271 5.50 -14.67 4.99
C VAL A 271 6.99 -14.83 4.71
N LEU A 272 7.39 -16.03 4.37
CA LEU A 272 8.76 -16.37 3.95
C LEU A 272 8.69 -17.05 2.57
N ALA A 273 9.49 -16.56 1.63
CA ALA A 273 9.64 -17.16 0.31
C ALA A 273 11.13 -17.24 -0.04
N GLY A 274 11.64 -18.43 -0.41
CA GLY A 274 13.04 -18.61 -0.78
C GLY A 274 13.66 -19.90 -0.31
N ASP A 275 15.00 -19.89 -0.11
CA ASP A 275 15.81 -21.09 0.18
C ASP A 275 15.79 -21.44 1.67
N PHE A 276 14.86 -22.29 2.04
CA PHE A 276 14.76 -22.89 3.36
C PHE A 276 14.01 -24.21 3.30
N LYS A 277 13.98 -24.92 4.45
CA LYS A 277 13.07 -26.03 4.71
C LYS A 277 12.08 -25.62 5.78
N ALA A 278 10.79 -25.67 5.45
CA ALA A 278 9.72 -25.26 6.35
C ALA A 278 9.79 -25.97 7.71
N ASP A 279 10.09 -27.27 7.71
CA ASP A 279 10.20 -28.07 8.94
C ASP A 279 11.40 -27.63 9.81
N SER A 280 12.44 -27.05 9.23
CA SER A 280 13.58 -26.50 9.96
C SER A 280 13.32 -25.10 10.51
N LEU A 281 12.50 -24.29 9.82
CA LEU A 281 12.17 -22.92 10.25
C LEU A 281 11.03 -22.87 11.27
N MET A 282 10.07 -23.79 11.21
CA MET A 282 8.91 -23.77 12.13
C MET A 282 9.29 -23.78 13.61
N PRO A 283 10.27 -24.59 14.10
CA PRO A 283 10.71 -24.52 15.49
C PRO A 283 11.29 -23.16 15.88
N LEU A 284 12.02 -22.50 14.97
CA LEU A 284 12.55 -21.15 15.20
C LEU A 284 11.42 -20.10 15.24
N ILE A 285 10.48 -20.18 14.31
CA ILE A 285 9.30 -19.29 14.31
C ILE A 285 8.52 -19.44 15.63
N GLN A 286 8.27 -20.67 16.06
CA GLN A 286 7.64 -20.96 17.35
C GLN A 286 8.43 -20.39 18.53
N LYS A 287 9.75 -20.59 18.56
CA LYS A 287 10.64 -20.08 19.62
C LYS A 287 10.48 -18.58 19.83
N TYR A 288 10.41 -17.80 18.76
CA TYR A 288 10.37 -16.34 18.84
C TYR A 288 8.96 -15.77 18.92
N PHE A 289 8.03 -16.24 18.11
CA PHE A 289 6.71 -15.64 18.00
C PHE A 289 5.65 -16.26 18.90
N ALA A 290 5.74 -17.54 19.28
CA ALA A 290 4.72 -18.16 20.13
C ALA A 290 4.65 -17.56 21.55
N THR A 291 5.74 -16.95 22.01
CA THR A 291 5.79 -16.26 23.30
C THR A 291 5.12 -14.88 23.31
N VAL A 292 4.87 -14.32 22.12
CA VAL A 292 4.18 -13.03 22.01
C VAL A 292 2.69 -13.23 22.32
N PRO A 293 2.12 -12.51 23.29
CA PRO A 293 0.74 -12.73 23.69
C PRO A 293 -0.24 -12.32 22.58
N ARG A 294 -1.29 -13.14 22.40
CA ARG A 294 -2.41 -12.80 21.53
C ARG A 294 -3.04 -11.48 21.97
N GLY A 295 -3.44 -10.66 21.03
CA GLY A 295 -4.25 -9.47 21.25
C GLY A 295 -5.74 -9.79 21.41
N GLU A 296 -6.51 -8.77 21.75
CA GLU A 296 -7.97 -8.83 21.67
C GLU A 296 -8.43 -9.04 20.22
N ASP A 297 -9.64 -9.55 20.04
CA ASP A 297 -10.23 -9.65 18.71
C ASP A 297 -10.63 -8.24 18.21
N PHE A 298 -10.50 -8.04 16.91
CA PHE A 298 -10.74 -6.74 16.31
C PHE A 298 -12.22 -6.55 15.99
N GLU A 299 -12.73 -5.37 16.33
CA GLU A 299 -14.04 -4.96 15.83
C GLU A 299 -13.96 -4.76 14.31
N PRO A 300 -14.94 -5.28 13.56
CA PRO A 300 -14.99 -5.06 12.13
C PRO A 300 -15.20 -3.57 11.82
N ILE A 301 -14.70 -3.13 10.66
CA ILE A 301 -15.01 -1.79 10.15
C ILE A 301 -16.49 -1.75 9.81
N THR A 302 -17.23 -0.88 10.48
CA THR A 302 -18.70 -0.76 10.36
C THR A 302 -19.13 0.32 9.36
N GLN A 303 -18.24 1.24 9.01
CA GLN A 303 -18.51 2.26 8.01
C GLN A 303 -18.75 1.59 6.65
N GLN A 304 -19.75 2.07 5.95
CA GLN A 304 -20.07 1.64 4.59
C GLN A 304 -20.00 2.83 3.64
N GLU A 305 -19.53 2.58 2.43
CA GLU A 305 -19.64 3.56 1.37
C GLU A 305 -21.08 3.55 0.84
N PRO A 306 -21.77 4.68 0.82
CA PRO A 306 -23.11 4.76 0.25
C PRO A 306 -23.07 4.55 -1.27
N GLU A 307 -24.19 4.09 -1.85
CA GLU A 307 -24.31 4.05 -3.30
C GLU A 307 -24.25 5.47 -3.88
N GLN A 308 -23.40 5.64 -4.88
CA GLN A 308 -23.30 6.90 -5.58
C GLN A 308 -24.59 7.18 -6.37
N VAL A 309 -25.25 8.29 -6.08
CA VAL A 309 -26.55 8.63 -6.70
C VAL A 309 -26.44 9.54 -7.91
N GLY A 310 -25.27 10.13 -8.15
CA GLY A 310 -25.05 11.05 -9.26
C GLY A 310 -23.57 11.22 -9.59
N GLU A 311 -23.30 11.90 -10.70
CA GLU A 311 -21.92 12.27 -11.07
C GLU A 311 -21.30 13.16 -10.01
N LYS A 312 -20.04 12.87 -9.64
CA LYS A 312 -19.19 13.74 -8.84
C LYS A 312 -18.12 14.36 -9.75
N ARG A 313 -17.80 15.64 -9.56
CA ARG A 313 -16.85 16.36 -10.40
C ARG A 313 -15.94 17.28 -9.60
N LEU A 314 -14.64 17.16 -9.83
CA LEU A 314 -13.59 18.00 -9.26
C LEU A 314 -12.84 18.72 -10.38
N VAL A 315 -12.63 20.03 -10.23
CA VAL A 315 -11.76 20.81 -11.12
C VAL A 315 -10.71 21.53 -10.28
N VAL A 316 -9.43 21.16 -10.49
CA VAL A 316 -8.29 21.78 -9.83
C VAL A 316 -7.49 22.61 -10.83
N ARG A 317 -7.16 23.85 -10.48
CA ARG A 317 -6.36 24.77 -11.31
C ARG A 317 -5.03 25.05 -10.62
N ARG A 318 -3.93 24.65 -11.27
CA ARG A 318 -2.55 24.93 -10.85
C ARG A 318 -1.66 25.13 -12.07
N SER A 319 -0.58 25.93 -11.92
CA SER A 319 0.29 26.32 -13.05
C SER A 319 1.44 25.38 -13.31
N ASP A 320 1.67 24.38 -12.48
CA ASP A 320 2.91 23.64 -12.36
C ASP A 320 2.85 22.19 -12.89
N SER A 321 1.80 21.82 -13.65
CA SER A 321 1.68 20.49 -14.23
C SER A 321 0.92 20.50 -15.57
N LYS A 322 1.02 19.37 -16.29
CA LYS A 322 0.25 19.15 -17.53
C LYS A 322 -1.24 18.94 -17.20
N PRO A 323 -2.14 19.39 -18.09
CA PRO A 323 -3.57 19.12 -17.92
C PRO A 323 -3.81 17.60 -17.97
N ARG A 324 -4.78 17.15 -17.17
CA ARG A 324 -5.16 15.73 -17.10
C ARG A 324 -6.63 15.55 -16.81
N VAL A 325 -7.12 14.39 -17.18
CA VAL A 325 -8.46 13.90 -16.86
C VAL A 325 -8.34 12.54 -16.18
N ASP A 326 -9.02 12.38 -15.08
CA ASP A 326 -9.18 11.11 -14.38
C ASP A 326 -10.68 10.80 -14.25
N ILE A 327 -11.08 9.56 -14.57
CA ILE A 327 -12.46 9.08 -14.40
C ILE A 327 -12.42 7.83 -13.53
N LEU A 328 -13.16 7.84 -12.42
CA LEU A 328 -13.22 6.75 -11.46
C LEU A 328 -14.63 6.18 -11.37
N PHE A 329 -14.70 4.85 -11.23
CA PHE A 329 -15.94 4.11 -10.99
C PHE A 329 -15.79 3.22 -9.78
N HIS A 330 -16.81 3.16 -8.91
CA HIS A 330 -16.87 2.17 -7.84
C HIS A 330 -17.00 0.77 -8.43
N THR A 331 -16.15 -0.13 -7.97
CA THR A 331 -16.18 -1.55 -8.29
C THR A 331 -16.17 -2.37 -6.99
N PRO A 332 -16.54 -3.66 -7.02
CA PRO A 332 -16.69 -4.42 -5.79
C PRO A 332 -15.35 -4.70 -5.12
N GLY A 333 -15.37 -4.85 -3.80
CA GLY A 333 -14.24 -5.40 -3.05
C GLY A 333 -14.06 -6.90 -3.24
N VAL A 334 -12.97 -7.43 -2.68
CA VAL A 334 -12.64 -8.88 -2.71
C VAL A 334 -13.44 -9.62 -1.61
N PRO A 335 -13.94 -10.84 -1.89
CA PRO A 335 -13.92 -11.57 -3.18
C PRO A 335 -15.10 -11.21 -4.07
N ASN A 336 -14.85 -11.00 -5.35
CA ASN A 336 -15.91 -10.84 -6.34
C ASN A 336 -15.44 -11.30 -7.72
N PRO A 337 -16.21 -12.13 -8.46
CA PRO A 337 -15.81 -12.66 -9.76
C PRO A 337 -15.71 -11.60 -10.87
N ASP A 338 -16.40 -10.47 -10.74
CA ASP A 338 -16.31 -9.38 -11.74
C ASP A 338 -14.92 -8.77 -11.82
N LEU A 339 -14.11 -8.91 -10.76
CA LEU A 339 -12.73 -8.40 -10.71
C LEU A 339 -11.85 -8.99 -11.82
N PHE A 340 -12.03 -10.25 -12.19
CA PHE A 340 -11.27 -10.88 -13.27
C PHE A 340 -11.60 -10.30 -14.65
N ALA A 341 -12.86 -9.93 -14.88
CA ALA A 341 -13.26 -9.22 -16.10
C ALA A 341 -12.75 -7.78 -16.12
N LEU A 342 -12.66 -7.12 -14.94
CA LEU A 342 -12.05 -5.79 -14.80
C LEU A 342 -10.54 -5.84 -15.06
N ASP A 343 -9.81 -6.88 -14.64
CA ASP A 343 -8.39 -7.09 -14.96
C ASP A 343 -8.17 -7.23 -16.48
N ILE A 344 -9.07 -7.94 -17.15
CA ILE A 344 -9.04 -8.05 -18.61
C ILE A 344 -9.31 -6.69 -19.25
N MET A 345 -10.32 -5.94 -18.79
CA MET A 345 -10.62 -4.60 -19.33
C MET A 345 -9.46 -3.62 -19.16
N GLU A 346 -8.81 -3.63 -17.98
CA GLU A 346 -7.58 -2.87 -17.76
C GLU A 346 -6.55 -3.18 -18.87
N SER A 347 -6.27 -4.45 -19.10
CA SER A 347 -5.28 -4.88 -20.10
C SER A 347 -5.70 -4.60 -21.55
N VAL A 348 -7.01 -4.63 -21.86
CA VAL A 348 -7.56 -4.24 -23.20
C VAL A 348 -7.34 -2.74 -23.46
N LEU A 349 -7.51 -1.93 -22.42
CA LEU A 349 -7.40 -0.47 -22.51
C LEU A 349 -5.96 0.01 -22.51
N ASN A 350 -5.07 -0.69 -21.80
CA ASN A 350 -3.71 -0.26 -21.50
C ASN A 350 -2.63 -0.68 -22.50
N GLY A 351 -1.47 0.01 -22.37
CA GLY A 351 -0.26 -0.21 -23.14
C GLY A 351 -0.33 0.37 -24.55
N ARG A 352 0.81 0.39 -25.25
CA ARG A 352 0.88 0.93 -26.63
C ARG A 352 -0.04 0.24 -27.62
N ALA A 353 -0.36 -1.01 -27.42
CA ALA A 353 -1.30 -1.77 -28.23
C ALA A 353 -2.73 -1.76 -27.67
N GLY A 354 -2.98 -1.05 -26.56
CA GLY A 354 -4.27 -0.88 -25.93
C GLY A 354 -5.16 0.15 -26.63
N ARG A 355 -6.45 0.12 -26.34
CA ARG A 355 -7.43 0.96 -27.01
C ARG A 355 -7.24 2.44 -26.72
N LEU A 356 -6.93 2.79 -25.45
CA LEU A 356 -6.76 4.19 -25.04
C LEU A 356 -5.56 4.84 -25.71
N TYR A 357 -4.40 4.18 -25.69
CA TYR A 357 -3.19 4.73 -26.29
C TYR A 357 -3.37 4.94 -27.80
N ARG A 358 -3.89 3.93 -28.51
CA ARG A 358 -4.15 4.02 -29.96
C ARG A 358 -5.14 5.13 -30.29
N ARG A 359 -6.17 5.33 -29.45
CA ARG A 359 -7.20 6.33 -29.71
C ARG A 359 -6.72 7.74 -29.37
N LEU A 360 -6.26 7.95 -28.15
CA LEU A 360 -5.98 9.30 -27.63
C LEU A 360 -4.58 9.79 -27.97
N VAL A 361 -3.58 8.89 -28.04
CA VAL A 361 -2.18 9.28 -28.27
C VAL A 361 -1.82 9.20 -29.75
N GLU A 362 -2.04 8.05 -30.42
CA GLU A 362 -1.62 7.87 -31.81
C GLU A 362 -2.55 8.56 -32.83
N LYS A 363 -3.87 8.32 -32.70
CA LYS A 363 -4.84 8.78 -33.69
C LYS A 363 -5.26 10.24 -33.50
N GLU A 364 -5.79 10.57 -32.30
CA GLU A 364 -6.37 11.88 -32.02
C GLU A 364 -5.35 12.89 -31.48
N GLN A 365 -4.19 12.42 -31.06
CA GLN A 365 -3.08 13.24 -30.54
C GLN A 365 -3.53 14.23 -29.44
N VAL A 366 -4.47 13.81 -28.59
CA VAL A 366 -5.00 14.60 -27.49
C VAL A 366 -4.20 14.40 -26.21
N ALA A 367 -3.64 13.20 -26.02
CA ALA A 367 -2.90 12.84 -24.83
C ALA A 367 -1.43 12.51 -25.13
N VAL A 368 -0.54 12.74 -24.16
CA VAL A 368 0.84 12.26 -24.16
C VAL A 368 0.93 10.85 -23.58
N SER A 369 0.03 10.52 -22.68
CA SER A 369 -0.10 9.18 -22.09
C SER A 369 -1.53 8.92 -21.62
N THR A 370 -1.88 7.65 -21.58
CA THR A 370 -3.15 7.16 -21.05
C THR A 370 -2.90 5.95 -20.16
N ASP A 371 -3.76 5.76 -19.18
CA ASP A 371 -3.75 4.59 -18.33
C ASP A 371 -5.17 4.17 -17.95
N ALA A 372 -5.34 2.88 -17.66
CA ALA A 372 -6.51 2.34 -16.99
C ALA A 372 -6.04 1.45 -15.84
N GLY A 373 -6.76 1.39 -14.75
CA GLY A 373 -6.38 0.62 -13.57
C GLY A 373 -7.59 -0.02 -12.89
N ASN A 374 -7.50 -1.31 -12.60
CA ASN A 374 -8.39 -2.00 -11.68
C ASN A 374 -7.75 -1.99 -10.29
N ALA A 375 -8.02 -0.95 -9.49
CA ALA A 375 -7.46 -0.79 -8.15
C ALA A 375 -8.22 -1.67 -7.14
N VAL A 376 -7.86 -2.96 -7.11
CA VAL A 376 -8.51 -3.96 -6.26
C VAL A 376 -8.21 -3.69 -4.78
N LYS A 377 -9.27 -3.57 -3.97
CA LYS A 377 -9.20 -3.39 -2.51
C LYS A 377 -10.13 -4.38 -1.81
N LYS A 378 -9.95 -4.53 -0.48
CA LYS A 378 -10.74 -5.48 0.32
C LYS A 378 -12.22 -5.14 0.37
N TYR A 379 -12.59 -3.87 0.55
CA TYR A 379 -13.97 -3.45 0.78
C TYR A 379 -14.61 -2.83 -0.45
N TYR A 380 -14.01 -1.79 -0.99
CA TYR A 380 -14.49 -1.04 -2.16
C TYR A 380 -13.32 -0.80 -3.09
N SER A 381 -13.37 -1.36 -4.28
CA SER A 381 -12.37 -1.16 -5.33
C SER A 381 -12.75 0.01 -6.24
N SER A 382 -11.84 0.41 -7.11
CA SER A 382 -12.10 1.39 -8.15
C SER A 382 -11.60 0.89 -9.51
N PHE A 383 -12.30 1.29 -10.57
CA PHE A 383 -11.75 1.25 -11.92
C PHE A 383 -11.46 2.68 -12.35
N GLU A 384 -10.24 2.93 -12.79
CA GLU A 384 -9.73 4.27 -13.02
C GLU A 384 -9.28 4.40 -14.49
N LEU A 385 -9.56 5.55 -15.09
CA LEU A 385 -9.04 5.94 -16.39
C LEU A 385 -8.28 7.25 -16.25
N GLU A 386 -7.13 7.36 -16.88
CA GLU A 386 -6.29 8.55 -16.86
C GLU A 386 -5.92 8.95 -18.29
N ALA A 387 -5.95 10.25 -18.56
CA ALA A 387 -5.33 10.85 -19.73
C ALA A 387 -4.52 12.09 -19.33
N ILE A 388 -3.21 12.08 -19.57
CA ILE A 388 -2.36 13.28 -19.47
C ILE A 388 -2.33 13.93 -20.83
N LEU A 389 -2.75 15.20 -20.91
CA LEU A 389 -3.04 15.84 -22.18
C LEU A 389 -1.79 16.48 -22.81
N GLN A 390 -1.82 16.62 -24.12
CA GLN A 390 -0.89 17.48 -24.84
C GLN A 390 -1.20 18.97 -24.59
N GLU A 391 -0.20 19.80 -24.74
CA GLU A 391 -0.38 21.24 -24.65
C GLU A 391 -1.41 21.75 -25.65
N GLY A 392 -2.29 22.62 -25.22
CA GLY A 392 -3.38 23.17 -26.03
C GLY A 392 -4.61 22.27 -26.20
N GLN A 393 -4.61 21.05 -25.66
CA GLN A 393 -5.77 20.16 -25.66
C GLN A 393 -6.66 20.40 -24.45
N THR A 394 -7.96 20.14 -24.59
CA THR A 394 -8.94 20.39 -23.54
C THR A 394 -9.37 19.12 -22.79
N PRO A 395 -9.66 19.21 -21.49
CA PRO A 395 -10.18 18.07 -20.72
C PRO A 395 -11.48 17.50 -21.29
N GLU A 396 -12.36 18.35 -21.80
CA GLU A 396 -13.64 17.96 -22.38
C GLU A 396 -13.46 16.98 -23.56
N LYS A 397 -12.51 17.28 -24.44
CA LYS A 397 -12.23 16.44 -25.59
C LYS A 397 -11.65 15.09 -25.16
N ALA A 398 -10.73 15.09 -24.20
CA ALA A 398 -10.15 13.86 -23.67
C ALA A 398 -11.20 13.01 -22.93
N GLU A 399 -12.03 13.61 -22.08
CA GLU A 399 -13.13 12.92 -21.39
C GLU A 399 -14.10 12.28 -22.39
N ALA A 400 -14.46 13.00 -23.46
CA ALA A 400 -15.33 12.46 -24.50
C ALA A 400 -14.73 11.23 -25.19
N LEU A 401 -13.43 11.26 -25.51
CA LEU A 401 -12.72 10.14 -26.15
C LEU A 401 -12.56 8.93 -25.19
N LEU A 402 -12.31 9.15 -23.91
CA LEU A 402 -12.31 8.09 -22.90
C LEU A 402 -13.69 7.42 -22.84
N TRP A 403 -14.76 8.21 -22.85
CA TRP A 403 -16.12 7.70 -22.87
C TRP A 403 -16.46 6.94 -24.16
N GLU A 404 -16.00 7.37 -25.32
CA GLU A 404 -16.19 6.63 -26.57
C GLU A 404 -15.64 5.21 -26.47
N GLU A 405 -14.44 5.02 -25.88
CA GLU A 405 -13.86 3.69 -25.71
C GLU A 405 -14.60 2.85 -24.64
N LEU A 406 -15.09 3.45 -23.57
CA LEU A 406 -15.96 2.75 -22.60
C LEU A 406 -17.30 2.33 -23.24
N GLU A 407 -17.94 3.23 -23.97
CA GLU A 407 -19.19 2.90 -24.70
C GLU A 407 -18.97 1.80 -25.74
N ARG A 408 -17.79 1.76 -26.34
CA ARG A 408 -17.42 0.69 -27.26
C ARG A 408 -17.28 -0.66 -26.53
N LEU A 409 -16.68 -0.71 -25.34
CA LEU A 409 -16.64 -1.92 -24.51
C LEU A 409 -18.04 -2.40 -24.13
N LYS A 410 -18.98 -1.48 -23.88
CA LYS A 410 -20.37 -1.79 -23.52
C LYS A 410 -21.21 -2.31 -24.72
N LYS A 411 -20.92 -1.84 -25.93
CA LYS A 411 -21.70 -2.16 -27.13
C LYS A 411 -21.14 -3.30 -27.94
N GLU A 412 -19.82 -3.44 -27.99
CA GLU A 412 -19.11 -4.41 -28.82
C GLU A 412 -18.34 -5.38 -27.90
N PRO A 413 -18.59 -6.70 -27.99
CA PRO A 413 -17.75 -7.66 -27.28
C PRO A 413 -16.28 -7.53 -27.69
N VAL A 414 -15.38 -7.73 -26.75
CA VAL A 414 -13.94 -7.86 -27.05
C VAL A 414 -13.74 -9.05 -27.99
N SER A 415 -12.99 -8.85 -29.07
CA SER A 415 -12.74 -9.95 -30.01
C SER A 415 -11.92 -11.07 -29.36
N GLU A 416 -12.13 -12.32 -29.79
CA GLU A 416 -11.37 -13.47 -29.27
C GLU A 416 -9.86 -13.28 -29.46
N ARG A 417 -9.43 -12.65 -30.56
CA ARG A 417 -8.01 -12.32 -30.78
C ARG A 417 -7.47 -11.33 -29.76
N GLU A 418 -8.24 -10.32 -29.41
CA GLU A 418 -7.87 -9.31 -28.42
C GLU A 418 -7.85 -9.92 -27.02
N LEU A 419 -8.87 -10.73 -26.68
CA LEU A 419 -8.93 -11.45 -25.42
C LEU A 419 -7.76 -12.42 -25.25
N GLN A 420 -7.41 -13.19 -26.29
CA GLN A 420 -6.28 -14.10 -26.24
C GLN A 420 -4.94 -13.36 -26.09
N LYS A 421 -4.78 -12.22 -26.78
CA LYS A 421 -3.59 -11.35 -26.60
C LYS A 421 -3.46 -10.91 -25.14
N VAL A 422 -4.53 -10.41 -24.56
CA VAL A 422 -4.56 -9.93 -23.17
C VAL A 422 -4.26 -11.06 -22.19
N ARG A 423 -4.88 -12.22 -22.36
CA ARG A 423 -4.56 -13.41 -21.56
C ARG A 423 -3.06 -13.73 -21.59
N ASN A 424 -2.46 -13.75 -22.78
CA ASN A 424 -1.03 -14.03 -22.92
C ASN A 424 -0.16 -12.98 -22.19
N GLN A 425 -0.55 -11.71 -22.22
CA GLN A 425 0.14 -10.65 -21.49
C GLN A 425 0.01 -10.82 -19.98
N LEU A 426 -1.18 -11.12 -19.46
CA LEU A 426 -1.43 -11.40 -18.04
C LEU A 426 -0.67 -12.64 -17.57
N TYR A 427 -0.63 -13.71 -18.38
CA TYR A 427 0.17 -14.90 -18.10
C TYR A 427 1.66 -14.56 -17.98
N ALA A 428 2.21 -13.81 -18.95
CA ALA A 428 3.62 -13.44 -18.93
C ALA A 428 3.98 -12.55 -17.73
N SER A 429 3.14 -11.57 -17.43
CA SER A 429 3.30 -10.69 -16.27
C SER A 429 3.26 -11.49 -14.94
N LYS A 430 2.27 -12.39 -14.80
CA LYS A 430 2.15 -13.24 -13.62
C LYS A 430 3.33 -14.19 -13.47
N ALA A 431 3.77 -14.84 -14.57
CA ALA A 431 4.93 -15.72 -14.56
C ALA A 431 6.20 -14.97 -14.11
N SER A 432 6.41 -13.74 -14.59
CA SER A 432 7.52 -12.89 -14.16
C SER A 432 7.43 -12.54 -12.66
N ALA A 433 6.26 -12.16 -12.17
CA ALA A 433 6.05 -11.86 -10.75
C ALA A 433 6.27 -13.09 -9.86
N LEU A 434 5.90 -14.29 -10.32
CA LEU A 434 6.08 -15.54 -9.59
C LEU A 434 7.54 -16.05 -9.60
N ALA A 435 8.39 -15.54 -10.48
CA ALA A 435 9.83 -15.82 -10.46
C ALA A 435 10.60 -15.01 -9.40
N ASP A 436 10.02 -13.93 -8.91
CA ASP A 436 10.61 -13.09 -7.88
C ASP A 436 10.03 -13.38 -6.48
N MET A 437 10.90 -13.83 -5.56
CA MET A 437 10.48 -14.25 -4.22
C MET A 437 9.92 -13.08 -3.37
N GLU A 438 10.38 -11.86 -3.61
CA GLU A 438 9.83 -10.68 -2.93
C GLU A 438 8.38 -10.41 -3.36
N SER A 439 8.12 -10.51 -4.65
CA SER A 439 6.77 -10.41 -5.22
C SER A 439 5.86 -11.54 -4.75
N VAL A 440 6.37 -12.77 -4.73
CA VAL A 440 5.62 -13.95 -4.22
C VAL A 440 5.21 -13.73 -2.76
N ALA A 441 6.16 -13.34 -1.90
CA ALA A 441 5.88 -13.13 -0.49
C ALA A 441 4.84 -12.00 -0.28
N SER A 442 4.95 -10.91 -1.03
CA SER A 442 3.99 -9.80 -0.95
C SER A 442 2.60 -10.20 -1.45
N MET A 443 2.50 -10.89 -2.58
CA MET A 443 1.22 -11.39 -3.11
C MET A 443 0.52 -12.33 -2.13
N LEU A 444 1.25 -13.27 -1.54
CA LEU A 444 0.70 -14.20 -0.55
C LEU A 444 0.13 -13.46 0.65
N ALA A 445 0.83 -12.44 1.17
CA ALA A 445 0.36 -11.64 2.28
C ALA A 445 -0.92 -10.86 1.94
N TYR A 446 -0.96 -10.18 0.78
CA TYR A 446 -2.15 -9.43 0.37
C TYR A 446 -3.37 -10.32 0.16
N TYR A 447 -3.21 -11.47 -0.51
CA TYR A 447 -4.32 -12.39 -0.70
C TYR A 447 -4.81 -13.02 0.61
N GLU A 448 -3.90 -13.29 1.58
CA GLU A 448 -4.31 -13.71 2.92
C GLU A 448 -5.11 -12.61 3.64
N ILE A 449 -4.70 -11.35 3.56
CA ILE A 449 -5.43 -10.19 4.12
C ILE A 449 -6.81 -10.03 3.46
N TYR A 450 -6.90 -10.33 2.17
CA TYR A 450 -8.16 -10.33 1.43
C TYR A 450 -9.04 -11.55 1.74
N GLY A 451 -8.50 -12.57 2.41
CA GLY A 451 -9.22 -13.72 2.93
C GLY A 451 -8.93 -15.04 2.22
N ASP A 452 -8.11 -15.07 1.16
CA ASP A 452 -7.81 -16.30 0.43
C ASP A 452 -6.43 -16.24 -0.28
N TYR A 453 -5.36 -16.64 0.41
CA TYR A 453 -4.02 -16.69 -0.19
C TYR A 453 -3.93 -17.67 -1.38
N THR A 454 -4.84 -18.65 -1.49
CA THR A 454 -4.83 -19.64 -2.59
C THR A 454 -5.19 -19.00 -3.93
N LEU A 455 -5.76 -17.79 -3.90
CA LEU A 455 -6.06 -17.04 -5.12
C LEU A 455 -4.80 -16.78 -5.96
N VAL A 456 -3.60 -16.77 -5.35
CA VAL A 456 -2.33 -16.65 -6.09
C VAL A 456 -2.20 -17.72 -7.18
N ASN A 457 -2.64 -18.95 -6.91
CA ASN A 457 -2.60 -20.06 -7.85
C ASN A 457 -3.81 -20.08 -8.81
N ARG A 458 -4.99 -19.73 -8.30
CA ARG A 458 -6.25 -19.79 -9.08
C ARG A 458 -6.49 -18.59 -10.00
N TRP A 459 -5.84 -17.44 -9.74
CA TRP A 459 -6.10 -16.20 -10.48
C TRP A 459 -5.99 -16.38 -12.00
N LEU A 460 -4.94 -17.05 -12.49
CA LEU A 460 -4.79 -17.32 -13.93
C LEU A 460 -5.91 -18.20 -14.50
N GLU A 461 -6.33 -19.20 -13.74
CA GLU A 461 -7.46 -20.07 -14.10
C GLU A 461 -8.75 -19.26 -14.21
N GLU A 462 -9.05 -18.42 -13.21
CA GLU A 462 -10.25 -17.58 -13.20
C GLU A 462 -10.25 -16.58 -14.37
N VAL A 463 -9.12 -15.90 -14.62
CA VAL A 463 -8.96 -15.01 -15.78
C VAL A 463 -9.16 -15.77 -17.11
N SER A 464 -8.72 -17.04 -17.20
CA SER A 464 -8.89 -17.85 -18.40
C SER A 464 -10.35 -18.19 -18.72
N LYS A 465 -11.23 -18.24 -17.70
CA LYS A 465 -12.66 -18.52 -17.85
C LYS A 465 -13.47 -17.30 -18.30
N VAL A 466 -12.95 -16.09 -18.19
CA VAL A 466 -13.66 -14.87 -18.54
C VAL A 466 -13.94 -14.83 -20.05
N THR A 467 -15.19 -14.68 -20.42
CA THR A 467 -15.64 -14.61 -21.82
C THR A 467 -15.83 -13.17 -22.30
N PRO A 468 -15.82 -12.91 -23.63
CA PRO A 468 -16.14 -11.58 -24.18
C PRO A 468 -17.50 -11.04 -23.69
N ALA A 469 -18.50 -11.90 -23.55
CA ALA A 469 -19.82 -11.51 -23.05
C ALA A 469 -19.78 -11.09 -21.58
N GLN A 470 -18.98 -11.72 -20.74
CA GLN A 470 -18.79 -11.31 -19.35
C GLN A 470 -18.07 -9.96 -19.27
N VAL A 471 -17.02 -9.72 -20.07
CA VAL A 471 -16.35 -8.41 -20.15
C VAL A 471 -17.36 -7.32 -20.50
N GLN A 472 -18.20 -7.56 -21.51
CA GLN A 472 -19.24 -6.61 -21.93
C GLN A 472 -20.28 -6.38 -20.83
N ALA A 473 -20.79 -7.42 -20.18
CA ALA A 473 -21.78 -7.33 -19.10
C ALA A 473 -21.24 -6.55 -17.89
N VAL A 474 -19.98 -6.78 -17.51
CA VAL A 474 -19.30 -6.08 -16.43
C VAL A 474 -19.07 -4.61 -16.80
N ALA A 475 -18.68 -4.29 -18.05
CA ALA A 475 -18.60 -2.91 -18.54
C ALA A 475 -19.95 -2.18 -18.46
N GLN A 476 -21.04 -2.85 -18.86
CA GLN A 476 -22.40 -2.30 -18.78
C GLN A 476 -22.84 -2.06 -17.32
N LYS A 477 -22.44 -2.92 -16.40
CA LYS A 477 -22.79 -2.86 -14.99
C LYS A 477 -22.11 -1.68 -14.29
N TYR A 478 -20.82 -1.50 -14.48
CA TYR A 478 -20.04 -0.53 -13.67
C TYR A 478 -19.82 0.80 -14.39
N PHE A 479 -19.64 0.83 -15.72
CA PHE A 479 -19.33 2.08 -16.42
C PHE A 479 -20.61 2.84 -16.81
N GLN A 480 -21.21 3.48 -15.82
CA GLN A 480 -22.39 4.30 -16.01
C GLN A 480 -22.02 5.79 -15.81
N LYS A 481 -22.25 6.61 -16.83
CA LYS A 481 -21.86 8.03 -16.84
C LYS A 481 -22.41 8.80 -15.62
N LYS A 482 -23.61 8.48 -15.19
CA LYS A 482 -24.23 9.08 -14.01
C LYS A 482 -23.56 8.70 -12.69
N LEU A 483 -22.72 7.64 -12.66
CA LEU A 483 -22.05 7.10 -11.46
C LEU A 483 -20.52 7.29 -11.53
N GLN A 484 -20.04 8.14 -12.44
CA GLN A 484 -18.61 8.46 -12.51
C GLN A 484 -18.23 9.52 -11.47
N THR A 485 -16.97 9.46 -11.04
CA THR A 485 -16.29 10.60 -10.40
C THR A 485 -15.24 11.10 -11.37
N VAL A 486 -15.30 12.38 -11.74
CA VAL A 486 -14.39 12.97 -12.72
C VAL A 486 -13.51 14.00 -12.06
N GLY A 487 -12.21 13.89 -12.25
CA GLY A 487 -11.23 14.89 -11.88
C GLY A 487 -10.64 15.55 -13.14
N TRP A 488 -10.64 16.87 -13.18
CA TRP A 488 -9.88 17.65 -14.14
C TRP A 488 -8.79 18.44 -13.43
N PHE A 489 -7.57 18.22 -13.84
CA PHE A 489 -6.46 19.10 -13.48
C PHE A 489 -6.16 20.01 -14.66
N ILE A 490 -6.30 21.30 -14.49
CA ILE A 490 -6.17 22.31 -15.55
C ILE A 490 -5.03 23.26 -15.14
N PRO A 491 -4.07 23.56 -16.05
CA PRO A 491 -3.10 24.62 -15.77
C PRO A 491 -3.80 25.93 -15.44
N ALA A 492 -3.37 26.60 -14.37
CA ALA A 492 -3.83 27.97 -14.11
C ALA A 492 -3.32 28.89 -15.20
N GLU A 493 -4.14 29.82 -15.66
CA GLU A 493 -3.71 30.91 -16.54
C GLU A 493 -2.63 31.72 -15.82
N LYS A 494 -1.55 32.05 -16.55
CA LYS A 494 -0.43 32.84 -16.02
C LYS A 494 -0.86 34.29 -15.80
#